data_91ff5a575bb9793be5080b374934d11a
#
_entry.id   91ff5a575bb9793be5080b374934d11a
#
_cell.length_a   1.000
_cell.length_b   1.000
_cell.length_c   1.000
_cell.angle_alpha   90.00
_cell.angle_beta   90.00
_cell.angle_gamma   90.00
#
_symmetry.space_group_name_H-M   'P 1'
#
loop_
_entity.id
_entity.type
_entity.pdbx_description
1 polymer ?
#
loop_
_entity_poly.entity_id
_entity_poly.type
_entity_poly.pdbx_seq_one_letter_code
_entity_poly.pdbx_strand_id
1 'polypeptide(L)'
;VNIETTLKEAMSIDGALGVALVDYESGMSLGALGGGPHLDLELAAAGNTEVVRSKKRTLKSIGLDDEIEDILITLSSQYHLIRPLPKAGGSLFLYLALDRGRSNLALARHSLKKLESELEI
;
A
#
# COMPACT_ATOMS: atom_id res chain seq x y z
N VAL A 1 -8.21 -10.12 -12.04
CA VAL A 1 -7.34 -10.72 -11.01
C VAL A 1 -7.92 -10.41 -9.64
N ASN A 2 -8.10 -11.41 -8.82
CA ASN A 2 -8.70 -11.25 -7.50
C ASN A 2 -7.68 -10.77 -6.45
N ILE A 3 -8.17 -10.50 -5.24
CA ILE A 3 -7.35 -9.98 -4.13
C ILE A 3 -6.21 -10.95 -3.80
N GLU A 4 -6.51 -12.24 -3.66
CA GLU A 4 -5.51 -13.24 -3.29
C GLU A 4 -4.35 -13.30 -4.29
N THR A 5 -4.66 -13.32 -5.58
CA THR A 5 -3.65 -13.34 -6.63
C THR A 5 -2.83 -12.05 -6.62
N THR A 6 -3.48 -10.91 -6.44
CA THR A 6 -2.79 -9.61 -6.36
C THR A 6 -1.78 -9.59 -5.22
N LEU A 7 -2.16 -10.09 -4.04
CA LEU A 7 -1.25 -10.15 -2.89
C LEU A 7 -0.07 -11.08 -3.16
N LYS A 8 -0.32 -12.23 -3.79
CA LYS A 8 0.75 -13.17 -4.14
C LYS A 8 1.74 -12.55 -5.13
N GLU A 9 1.22 -11.86 -6.14
CA GLU A 9 2.08 -11.20 -7.12
C GLU A 9 2.88 -10.07 -6.48
N ALA A 10 2.28 -9.31 -5.59
CA ALA A 10 2.98 -8.25 -4.85
C ALA A 10 4.13 -8.82 -4.02
N MET A 11 3.93 -9.98 -3.39
CA MET A 11 4.99 -10.62 -2.62
C MET A 11 6.11 -11.18 -3.47
N SER A 12 5.92 -11.32 -4.78
CA SER A 12 6.99 -11.73 -5.69
C SER A 12 7.89 -10.57 -6.12
N ILE A 13 7.56 -9.34 -5.75
CA ILE A 13 8.41 -8.18 -6.01
C ILE A 13 9.70 -8.33 -5.20
N ASP A 14 10.84 -8.07 -5.84
CA ASP A 14 12.15 -8.20 -5.18
C ASP A 14 12.21 -7.36 -3.90
N GLY A 15 12.57 -8.00 -2.81
CA GLY A 15 12.70 -7.35 -1.52
C GLY A 15 11.40 -7.23 -0.73
N ALA A 16 10.28 -7.77 -1.23
CA ALA A 16 9.00 -7.67 -0.53
C ALA A 16 9.05 -8.39 0.82
N LEU A 17 8.67 -7.67 1.87
CA LEU A 17 8.59 -8.18 3.23
C LEU A 17 7.16 -8.48 3.66
N GLY A 18 6.21 -7.70 3.17
CA GLY A 18 4.81 -7.88 3.48
C GLY A 18 3.95 -6.98 2.63
N VAL A 19 2.71 -7.41 2.39
CA VAL A 19 1.72 -6.66 1.62
C VAL A 19 0.36 -6.81 2.27
N ALA A 20 -0.44 -5.76 2.19
CA ALA A 20 -1.83 -5.78 2.68
C ALA A 20 -2.71 -4.94 1.77
N LEU A 21 -3.96 -5.39 1.63
CA LEU A 21 -5.01 -4.59 1.02
C LEU A 21 -5.90 -4.08 2.14
N VAL A 22 -6.07 -2.79 2.26
CA VAL A 22 -6.67 -2.15 3.43
C VAL A 22 -7.82 -1.24 3.01
N ASP A 23 -8.90 -1.27 3.79
CA ASP A 23 -9.99 -0.30 3.68
C ASP A 23 -9.69 0.84 4.64
N TYR A 24 -9.42 2.05 4.12
CA TYR A 24 -9.07 3.17 4.99
C TYR A 24 -10.26 3.89 5.62
N GLU A 25 -11.48 3.48 5.33
CA GLU A 25 -12.64 3.97 6.08
C GLU A 25 -12.75 3.26 7.43
N SER A 26 -12.52 1.95 7.44
CA SER A 26 -12.59 1.14 8.66
C SER A 26 -11.22 0.89 9.31
N GLY A 27 -10.13 0.98 8.53
CA GLY A 27 -8.80 0.61 8.97
C GLY A 27 -8.55 -0.89 8.94
N MET A 28 -9.48 -1.67 8.40
CA MET A 28 -9.38 -3.13 8.39
C MET A 28 -8.66 -3.65 7.15
N SER A 29 -7.85 -4.67 7.35
CA SER A 29 -7.20 -5.41 6.27
C SER A 29 -8.20 -6.36 5.62
N LEU A 30 -8.30 -6.30 4.30
CA LEU A 30 -9.11 -7.24 3.50
C LEU A 30 -8.30 -8.48 3.13
N GLY A 31 -6.99 -8.43 3.29
CA GLY A 31 -6.08 -9.52 3.02
C GLY A 31 -4.66 -9.07 3.21
N ALA A 32 -3.78 -10.00 3.57
CA ALA A 32 -2.38 -9.70 3.79
C ALA A 32 -1.54 -10.96 3.57
N LEU A 33 -0.29 -10.78 3.13
CA LEU A 33 0.69 -11.84 3.00
C LEU A 33 2.03 -11.34 3.51
N GLY A 34 2.85 -12.25 4.00
CA GLY A 34 4.16 -11.90 4.55
C GLY A 34 4.08 -11.32 5.94
N GLY A 35 4.98 -10.40 6.26
CA GLY A 35 5.10 -9.86 7.60
C GLY A 35 5.89 -10.79 8.52
N GLY A 36 5.68 -10.66 9.82
CA GLY A 36 6.37 -11.46 10.83
C GLY A 36 6.42 -10.75 12.17
N PRO A 37 7.26 -11.24 13.10
CA PRO A 37 7.32 -10.66 14.46
C PRO A 37 7.67 -9.18 14.49
N HIS A 38 8.39 -8.70 13.48
CA HIS A 38 8.83 -7.30 13.39
C HIS A 38 8.04 -6.49 12.38
N LEU A 39 7.00 -7.07 11.79
CA LEU A 39 6.12 -6.40 10.83
C LEU A 39 4.70 -6.94 10.98
N ASP A 40 3.99 -6.38 11.94
CA ASP A 40 2.58 -6.69 12.18
C ASP A 40 1.72 -5.95 11.16
N LEU A 41 1.24 -6.67 10.16
CA LEU A 41 0.50 -6.09 9.05
C LEU A 41 -0.87 -5.55 9.45
N GLU A 42 -1.52 -6.13 10.47
CA GLU A 42 -2.80 -5.60 10.96
C GLU A 42 -2.61 -4.26 11.65
N LEU A 43 -1.58 -4.16 12.48
CA LEU A 43 -1.23 -2.92 13.16
C LEU A 43 -0.79 -1.87 12.15
N ALA A 44 0.02 -2.28 11.16
CA ALA A 44 0.46 -1.39 10.07
C ALA A 44 -0.73 -0.89 9.26
N ALA A 45 -1.71 -1.74 8.98
CA ALA A 45 -2.92 -1.35 8.25
C ALA A 45 -3.66 -0.22 8.98
N ALA A 46 -3.82 -0.35 10.30
CA ALA A 46 -4.48 0.68 11.09
C ALA A 46 -3.70 2.00 11.08
N GLY A 47 -2.37 1.94 11.29
CA GLY A 47 -1.53 3.13 11.30
C GLY A 47 -1.43 3.80 9.93
N ASN A 48 -1.30 3.02 8.87
CA ASN A 48 -1.22 3.55 7.51
C ASN A 48 -2.56 4.15 7.05
N THR A 49 -3.68 3.65 7.57
CA THR A 49 -4.99 4.26 7.35
C THR A 49 -4.99 5.72 7.81
N GLU A 50 -4.43 5.99 8.98
CA GLU A 50 -4.34 7.36 9.48
C GLU A 50 -3.44 8.24 8.62
N VAL A 51 -2.36 7.69 8.07
CA VAL A 51 -1.47 8.42 7.14
C VAL A 51 -2.26 8.86 5.90
N VAL A 52 -2.99 7.93 5.28
CA VAL A 52 -3.79 8.22 4.08
C VAL A 52 -4.87 9.25 4.38
N ARG A 53 -5.62 9.05 5.45
CA ARG A 53 -6.72 9.95 5.84
C ARG A 53 -6.23 11.34 6.17
N SER A 54 -5.13 11.43 6.91
CA SER A 54 -4.54 12.72 7.28
C SER A 54 -4.08 13.50 6.05
N LYS A 55 -3.43 12.84 5.09
CA LYS A 55 -2.98 13.51 3.87
C LYS A 55 -4.15 13.95 3.01
N LYS A 56 -5.18 13.14 2.87
CA LYS A 56 -6.38 13.50 2.12
C LYS A 56 -7.06 14.72 2.74
N ARG A 57 -7.16 14.78 4.07
CA ARG A 57 -7.70 15.96 4.77
C ARG A 57 -6.85 17.20 4.51
N THR A 58 -5.54 17.05 4.53
CA THR A 58 -4.62 18.17 4.29
C THR A 58 -4.80 18.75 2.89
N LEU A 59 -4.88 17.88 1.88
CA LEU A 59 -5.09 18.31 0.50
C LEU A 59 -6.39 19.11 0.36
N LYS A 60 -7.45 18.63 0.97
CA LYS A 60 -8.74 19.31 0.97
C LYS A 60 -8.65 20.67 1.68
N SER A 61 -7.96 20.71 2.84
CA SER A 61 -7.83 21.94 3.64
C SER A 61 -7.07 23.03 2.91
N ILE A 62 -6.06 22.69 2.13
CA ILE A 62 -5.28 23.67 1.36
C ILE A 62 -5.89 23.97 -0.01
N GLY A 63 -7.05 23.34 -0.33
CA GLY A 63 -7.73 23.58 -1.60
C GLY A 63 -7.05 22.97 -2.80
N LEU A 64 -6.21 21.96 -2.61
CA LEU A 64 -5.52 21.28 -3.69
C LEU A 64 -6.36 20.12 -4.18
N ASP A 65 -6.96 20.29 -5.37
CA ASP A 65 -7.78 19.27 -6.01
C ASP A 65 -6.88 18.32 -6.81
N ASP A 66 -6.24 17.42 -6.07
CA ASP A 66 -5.29 16.48 -6.63
C ASP A 66 -5.48 15.12 -5.96
N GLU A 67 -5.03 14.06 -6.62
CA GLU A 67 -5.16 12.70 -6.09
C GLU A 67 -3.80 12.15 -5.70
N ILE A 68 -3.77 11.33 -4.64
CA ILE A 68 -2.54 10.68 -4.21
C ILE A 68 -2.31 9.45 -5.11
N GLU A 69 -1.22 9.45 -5.86
CA GLU A 69 -0.82 8.26 -6.62
C GLU A 69 -0.18 7.22 -5.70
N ASP A 70 0.80 7.63 -4.90
CA ASP A 70 1.34 6.79 -3.84
C ASP A 70 1.96 7.64 -2.74
N ILE A 71 2.21 7.02 -1.60
CA ILE A 71 2.94 7.61 -0.48
C ILE A 71 4.15 6.73 -0.23
N LEU A 72 5.35 7.30 -0.28
CA LEU A 72 6.59 6.61 0.04
C LEU A 72 7.10 7.06 1.39
N ILE A 73 7.31 6.12 2.28
CA ILE A 73 7.99 6.38 3.55
C ILE A 73 9.32 5.66 3.50
N THR A 74 10.41 6.43 3.47
CA THR A 74 11.77 5.90 3.43
C THR A 74 12.29 5.73 4.83
N LEU A 75 12.46 4.48 5.26
CA LEU A 75 13.07 4.17 6.54
C LEU A 75 14.55 3.82 6.31
N SER A 76 15.30 3.69 7.39
CA SER A 76 16.74 3.37 7.29
C SER A 76 16.99 2.04 6.58
N SER A 77 16.12 1.04 6.79
CA SER A 77 16.32 -0.30 6.22
C SER A 77 15.16 -0.78 5.35
N GLN A 78 14.08 -0.02 5.27
CA GLN A 78 12.89 -0.41 4.52
C GLN A 78 12.33 0.75 3.71
N TYR A 79 11.56 0.42 2.67
CA TYR A 79 10.63 1.34 2.03
C TYR A 79 9.22 0.87 2.35
N HIS A 80 8.34 1.79 2.72
CA HIS A 80 6.92 1.51 2.83
C HIS A 80 6.17 2.29 1.75
N LEU A 81 5.50 1.57 0.88
CA LEU A 81 4.69 2.16 -0.19
C LEU A 81 3.21 1.98 0.14
N ILE A 82 2.46 3.05 0.04
CA ILE A 82 1.02 3.06 0.22
C ILE A 82 0.41 3.58 -1.07
N ARG A 83 -0.36 2.73 -1.76
CA ARG A 83 -0.96 3.10 -3.04
C ARG A 83 -2.48 3.07 -2.95
N PRO A 84 -3.15 4.23 -2.85
CA PRO A 84 -4.60 4.28 -2.92
C PRO A 84 -5.13 3.76 -4.25
N LEU A 85 -6.30 3.12 -4.22
CA LEU A 85 -6.92 2.47 -5.37
C LEU A 85 -8.25 3.15 -5.69
N PRO A 86 -8.27 4.19 -6.54
CA PRO A 86 -9.49 4.97 -6.77
C PRO A 86 -10.61 4.17 -7.45
N LYS A 87 -10.27 3.14 -8.22
CA LYS A 87 -11.26 2.33 -8.95
C LYS A 87 -11.97 1.28 -8.10
N ALA A 88 -11.44 0.98 -6.92
CA ALA A 88 -11.92 -0.13 -6.10
C ALA A 88 -12.90 0.34 -5.01
N GLY A 89 -13.93 1.11 -5.39
CA GLY A 89 -14.92 1.62 -4.44
C GLY A 89 -14.50 2.86 -3.68
N GLY A 90 -13.30 3.37 -3.93
CA GLY A 90 -12.84 4.67 -3.43
C GLY A 90 -12.22 4.69 -2.04
N SER A 91 -12.12 3.54 -1.35
CA SER A 91 -11.62 3.52 0.03
C SER A 91 -10.52 2.49 0.30
N LEU A 92 -9.92 1.94 -0.75
CA LEU A 92 -8.89 0.91 -0.59
C LEU A 92 -7.50 1.44 -0.89
N PHE A 93 -6.49 0.86 -0.24
CA PHE A 93 -5.09 1.05 -0.63
C PHE A 93 -4.31 -0.26 -0.51
N LEU A 94 -3.25 -0.37 -1.33
CA LEU A 94 -2.25 -1.42 -1.19
C LEU A 94 -1.09 -0.87 -0.36
N TYR A 95 -0.66 -1.64 0.62
CA TYR A 95 0.52 -1.35 1.43
C TYR A 95 1.57 -2.41 1.15
N LEU A 96 2.79 -1.98 0.80
CA LEU A 96 3.91 -2.88 0.52
C LEU A 96 5.12 -2.43 1.30
N ALA A 97 5.67 -3.32 2.12
CA ALA A 97 6.92 -3.08 2.82
C ALA A 97 8.05 -3.81 2.09
N LEU A 98 9.12 -3.10 1.79
CA LEU A 98 10.27 -3.60 1.05
C LEU A 98 11.55 -3.49 1.88
N ASP A 99 12.43 -4.49 1.75
CA ASP A 99 13.80 -4.41 2.25
C ASP A 99 14.59 -3.49 1.30
N ARG A 100 15.08 -2.36 1.80
CA ARG A 100 15.81 -1.38 0.98
C ARG A 100 17.03 -1.98 0.29
N GLY A 101 17.75 -2.86 0.97
CA GLY A 101 18.97 -3.45 0.45
C GLY A 101 18.74 -4.44 -0.69
N ARG A 102 17.51 -4.93 -0.87
CA ARG A 102 17.20 -5.98 -1.84
C ARG A 102 16.14 -5.57 -2.85
N SER A 103 15.73 -4.31 -2.86
CA SER A 103 14.63 -3.86 -3.73
C SER A 103 15.08 -2.78 -4.69
N ASN A 104 14.34 -2.65 -5.80
CA ASN A 104 14.42 -1.53 -6.73
C ASN A 104 13.12 -0.76 -6.64
N LEU A 105 13.18 0.44 -6.08
CA LEU A 105 11.99 1.24 -5.81
C LEU A 105 11.19 1.56 -7.07
N ALA A 106 11.87 1.93 -8.16
CA ALA A 106 11.18 2.26 -9.40
C ALA A 106 10.43 1.06 -9.97
N LEU A 107 11.05 -0.13 -9.95
CA LEU A 107 10.39 -1.35 -10.40
C LEU A 107 9.23 -1.74 -9.48
N ALA A 108 9.39 -1.57 -8.17
CA ALA A 108 8.34 -1.86 -7.21
C ALA A 108 7.12 -0.97 -7.46
N ARG A 109 7.32 0.32 -7.68
CA ARG A 109 6.25 1.26 -8.00
C ARG A 109 5.53 0.89 -9.30
N HIS A 110 6.31 0.53 -10.32
CA HIS A 110 5.76 0.10 -11.60
C HIS A 110 4.91 -1.16 -11.43
N SER A 111 5.39 -2.13 -10.67
CA SER A 111 4.67 -3.38 -10.41
C SER A 111 3.37 -3.14 -9.65
N LEU A 112 3.37 -2.26 -8.64
CA LEU A 112 2.14 -1.93 -7.91
C LEU A 112 1.13 -1.22 -8.81
N LYS A 113 1.57 -0.34 -9.68
CA LYS A 113 0.68 0.34 -10.62
C LYS A 113 0.02 -0.66 -11.56
N LYS A 114 0.78 -1.64 -12.04
CA LYS A 114 0.26 -2.70 -12.89
C LYS A 114 -0.75 -3.56 -12.13
N LEU A 115 -0.44 -3.94 -10.90
CA LEU A 115 -1.36 -4.73 -10.06
C LEU A 115 -2.66 -3.98 -9.79
N GLU A 116 -2.58 -2.67 -9.54
CA GLU A 116 -3.76 -1.84 -9.38
C GLU A 116 -4.67 -1.92 -10.61
N SER A 117 -4.09 -1.83 -11.80
CA SER A 117 -4.87 -1.85 -13.04
C SER A 117 -5.55 -3.20 -13.30
N GLU A 118 -5.01 -4.27 -12.75
CA GLU A 118 -5.51 -5.63 -12.96
C GLU A 118 -6.41 -6.14 -11.83
N LEU A 119 -6.45 -5.44 -10.71
CA LEU A 119 -7.22 -5.87 -9.54
C LEU A 119 -8.72 -5.66 -9.77
N GLU A 120 -9.49 -6.72 -9.58
CA GLU A 120 -10.95 -6.72 -9.64
C GLU A 120 -11.50 -7.09 -8.26
N ILE A 121 -12.45 -6.30 -7.79
CA ILE A 121 -13.09 -6.49 -6.48
C ILE A 121 -14.59 -6.60 -6.61
#